data_424a41599792512f8b2b0bfdcb889a7b
#
_entry.id   424a41599792512f8b2b0bfdcb889a7b
#
_cell.length_a   1.000
_cell.length_b   1.000
_cell.length_c   1.000
_cell.angle_alpha   90.00
_cell.angle_beta   90.00
_cell.angle_gamma   90.00
#
_symmetry.space_group_name_H-M   'P 1'
#
loop_
_entity.id
_entity.type
_entity.pdbx_description
1 polymer ?
#
loop_
_entity_poly.entity_id
_entity_poly.type
_entity_poly.pdbx_seq_one_letter_code
_entity_poly.pdbx_strand_id
1 'polypeptide(L)'
;MQSISEIKEILSSCSMEELPEQMKQFEEDSRKGVQTALASFRKKYEKHQQELARLEEILTYERGLWEAGYDLIAGIDEVGRGPLAGPVVAAAVILPKECKIEGVNDSKKLSAKKREELYDIILEKAVSYGIGIVSNERIDEINILQATYEAMREALSQLKPKADYILADAVTVIRLSWEPSRKRSGQIAAQT
;
A
#
# COMPACT_ATOMS: atom_id res chain seq x y z
N MET A 1 34.15 -26.19 -12.73
CA MET A 1 33.44 -25.92 -11.45
C MET A 1 33.36 -24.41 -11.32
N GLN A 2 32.13 -23.87 -11.18
CA GLN A 2 31.92 -22.44 -11.08
C GLN A 2 32.56 -21.86 -9.81
N SER A 3 33.05 -20.63 -9.87
CA SER A 3 33.53 -19.91 -8.70
C SER A 3 32.40 -19.50 -7.77
N ILE A 4 32.68 -19.21 -6.52
CA ILE A 4 31.68 -18.73 -5.55
C ILE A 4 31.08 -17.38 -6.02
N SER A 5 31.87 -16.55 -6.70
CA SER A 5 31.44 -15.27 -7.24
C SER A 5 30.41 -15.46 -8.36
N GLU A 6 30.68 -16.35 -9.32
CA GLU A 6 29.75 -16.68 -10.40
C GLU A 6 28.44 -17.27 -9.87
N ILE A 7 28.49 -18.16 -8.86
CA ILE A 7 27.28 -18.70 -8.23
C ILE A 7 26.44 -17.58 -7.58
N LYS A 8 27.08 -16.66 -6.86
CA LYS A 8 26.37 -15.50 -6.28
C LYS A 8 25.75 -14.60 -7.34
N GLU A 9 26.43 -14.39 -8.45
CA GLU A 9 25.94 -13.61 -9.56
C GLU A 9 24.70 -14.26 -10.20
N ILE A 10 24.74 -15.56 -10.46
CA ILE A 10 23.61 -16.34 -10.95
C ILE A 10 22.42 -16.20 -10.01
N LEU A 11 22.59 -16.43 -8.70
CA LEU A 11 21.53 -16.36 -7.72
C LEU A 11 20.99 -14.93 -7.50
N SER A 12 21.81 -13.90 -7.76
CA SER A 12 21.36 -12.51 -7.63
C SER A 12 20.65 -11.97 -8.87
N SER A 13 20.92 -12.54 -10.03
CA SER A 13 20.33 -12.12 -11.32
C SER A 13 19.00 -12.82 -11.66
N CYS A 14 18.68 -13.95 -11.01
CA CYS A 14 17.41 -14.63 -11.24
C CYS A 14 16.25 -13.96 -10.50
N SER A 15 15.03 -14.17 -10.99
CA SER A 15 13.80 -13.73 -10.34
C SER A 15 13.58 -14.49 -9.02
N MET A 16 12.69 -13.95 -8.15
CA MET A 16 12.31 -14.64 -6.91
C MET A 16 11.57 -15.96 -7.17
N GLU A 17 10.91 -16.08 -8.31
CA GLU A 17 10.19 -17.29 -8.73
C GLU A 17 11.18 -18.40 -9.15
N GLU A 18 12.27 -18.04 -9.82
CA GLU A 18 13.29 -18.97 -10.30
C GLU A 18 14.31 -19.34 -9.21
N LEU A 19 14.45 -18.50 -8.18
CA LEU A 19 15.48 -18.64 -7.16
C LEU A 19 15.53 -20.02 -6.47
N PRO A 20 14.39 -20.68 -6.13
CA PRO A 20 14.41 -22.02 -5.52
C PRO A 20 15.04 -23.07 -6.44
N GLU A 21 14.70 -23.07 -7.72
CA GLU A 21 15.28 -24.02 -8.69
C GLU A 21 16.76 -23.74 -8.94
N GLN A 22 17.15 -22.47 -9.00
CA GLN A 22 18.55 -22.12 -9.14
C GLN A 22 19.39 -22.53 -7.90
N MET A 23 18.84 -22.38 -6.70
CA MET A 23 19.53 -22.81 -5.47
C MET A 23 19.74 -24.34 -5.42
N LYS A 24 18.76 -25.13 -5.91
CA LYS A 24 18.88 -26.60 -5.93
C LYS A 24 20.11 -27.10 -6.71
N GLN A 25 20.50 -26.40 -7.77
CA GLN A 25 21.66 -26.78 -8.59
C GLN A 25 22.98 -26.75 -7.79
N PHE A 26 23.03 -26.04 -6.67
CA PHE A 26 24.20 -25.85 -5.85
C PHE A 26 24.08 -26.46 -4.44
N GLU A 27 22.99 -27.16 -4.14
CA GLU A 27 22.76 -27.73 -2.79
C GLU A 27 23.82 -28.75 -2.36
N GLU A 28 24.31 -29.53 -3.30
CA GLU A 28 25.33 -30.57 -3.04
C GLU A 28 26.75 -29.99 -2.99
N ASP A 29 26.94 -28.70 -3.29
CA ASP A 29 28.28 -28.07 -3.21
C ASP A 29 28.68 -27.82 -1.77
N SER A 30 29.60 -28.63 -1.26
CA SER A 30 30.04 -28.60 0.14
C SER A 30 30.94 -27.42 0.51
N ARG A 31 31.34 -26.59 -0.46
CA ARG A 31 32.19 -25.41 -0.18
C ARG A 31 31.47 -24.44 0.76
N LYS A 32 32.12 -24.09 1.87
CA LYS A 32 31.59 -23.21 2.91
C LYS A 32 31.04 -21.89 2.36
N GLY A 33 31.76 -21.31 1.36
CA GLY A 33 31.33 -20.05 0.74
C GLY A 33 30.02 -20.17 -0.07
N VAL A 34 29.81 -21.35 -0.72
CA VAL A 34 28.55 -21.64 -1.43
C VAL A 34 27.41 -21.84 -0.44
N GLN A 35 27.60 -22.64 0.60
CA GLN A 35 26.58 -22.88 1.62
C GLN A 35 26.17 -21.60 2.35
N THR A 36 27.15 -20.70 2.64
CA THR A 36 26.82 -19.37 3.20
C THR A 36 26.00 -18.52 2.23
N ALA A 37 26.31 -18.55 0.94
CA ALA A 37 25.53 -17.84 -0.07
C ALA A 37 24.10 -18.39 -0.15
N LEU A 38 23.94 -19.72 -0.27
CA LEU A 38 22.63 -20.37 -0.30
C LEU A 38 21.78 -20.02 0.93
N ALA A 39 22.37 -20.06 2.13
CA ALA A 39 21.65 -19.66 3.35
C ALA A 39 21.15 -18.22 3.31
N SER A 40 21.97 -17.30 2.76
CA SER A 40 21.56 -15.89 2.58
C SER A 40 20.41 -15.74 1.59
N PHE A 41 20.47 -16.44 0.45
CA PHE A 41 19.42 -16.40 -0.56
C PHE A 41 18.13 -17.11 -0.10
N ARG A 42 18.22 -18.20 0.67
CA ARG A 42 17.06 -18.83 1.31
C ARG A 42 16.34 -17.85 2.23
N LYS A 43 17.08 -17.15 3.10
CA LYS A 43 16.51 -16.12 3.99
C LYS A 43 15.83 -14.97 3.20
N LYS A 44 16.45 -14.56 2.09
CA LYS A 44 15.85 -13.54 1.20
C LYS A 44 14.54 -14.03 0.59
N TYR A 45 14.50 -15.26 0.13
CA TYR A 45 13.31 -15.90 -0.44
C TYR A 45 12.19 -16.05 0.60
N GLU A 46 12.52 -16.56 1.78
CA GLU A 46 11.56 -16.69 2.89
C GLU A 46 10.94 -15.33 3.27
N LYS A 47 11.76 -14.29 3.35
CA LYS A 47 11.28 -12.94 3.61
C LYS A 47 10.33 -12.44 2.52
N HIS A 48 10.63 -12.72 1.26
CA HIS A 48 9.75 -12.37 0.14
C HIS A 48 8.42 -13.13 0.21
N GLN A 49 8.44 -14.44 0.52
CA GLN A 49 7.22 -15.23 0.71
C GLN A 49 6.35 -14.71 1.88
N GLN A 50 6.98 -14.32 2.98
CA GLN A 50 6.28 -13.70 4.12
C GLN A 50 5.62 -12.37 3.71
N GLU A 51 6.30 -11.56 2.91
CA GLU A 51 5.73 -10.31 2.41
C GLU A 51 4.55 -10.55 1.47
N LEU A 52 4.66 -11.53 0.56
CA LEU A 52 3.53 -11.90 -0.30
C LEU A 52 2.33 -12.38 0.52
N ALA A 53 2.55 -13.23 1.53
CA ALA A 53 1.47 -13.69 2.40
C ALA A 53 0.81 -12.52 3.17
N ARG A 54 1.61 -11.57 3.65
CA ARG A 54 1.09 -10.35 4.30
C ARG A 54 0.25 -9.49 3.36
N LEU A 55 0.68 -9.34 2.11
CA LEU A 55 -0.08 -8.60 1.09
C LEU A 55 -1.39 -9.30 0.72
N GLU A 56 -1.41 -10.64 0.71
CA GLU A 56 -2.66 -11.41 0.56
C GLU A 56 -3.65 -11.14 1.71
N GLU A 57 -3.16 -11.10 2.94
CA GLU A 57 -3.97 -10.82 4.12
C GLU A 57 -4.56 -9.40 4.08
N ILE A 58 -3.77 -8.40 3.68
CA ILE A 58 -4.22 -7.01 3.56
C ILE A 58 -5.39 -6.89 2.58
N LEU A 59 -5.37 -7.62 1.46
CA LEU A 59 -6.42 -7.56 0.44
C LEU A 59 -7.72 -8.29 0.81
N THR A 60 -7.82 -8.86 2.01
CA THR A 60 -8.99 -9.64 2.42
C THR A 60 -10.28 -8.82 2.40
N TYR A 61 -10.22 -7.56 2.87
CA TYR A 61 -11.38 -6.65 2.87
C TYR A 61 -11.82 -6.29 1.45
N GLU A 62 -10.88 -5.92 0.61
CA GLU A 62 -11.14 -5.54 -0.77
C GLU A 62 -11.73 -6.71 -1.55
N ARG A 63 -11.25 -7.93 -1.34
CA ARG A 63 -11.80 -9.14 -1.98
C ARG A 63 -13.26 -9.36 -1.64
N GLY A 64 -13.62 -9.26 -0.37
CA GLY A 64 -15.02 -9.35 0.05
C GLY A 64 -15.91 -8.28 -0.61
N LEU A 65 -15.38 -7.08 -0.83
CA LEU A 65 -16.08 -6.02 -1.53
C LEU A 65 -16.18 -6.28 -3.04
N TRP A 66 -15.13 -6.80 -3.68
CA TRP A 66 -15.17 -7.19 -5.10
C TRP A 66 -16.17 -8.32 -5.35
N GLU A 67 -16.25 -9.30 -4.47
CA GLU A 67 -17.27 -10.37 -4.50
C GLU A 67 -18.67 -9.82 -4.33
N ALA A 68 -18.84 -8.76 -3.52
CA ALA A 68 -20.09 -8.05 -3.37
C ALA A 68 -20.43 -7.14 -4.56
N GLY A 69 -19.55 -7.04 -5.57
CA GLY A 69 -19.74 -6.32 -6.83
C GLY A 69 -19.32 -4.87 -6.81
N TYR A 70 -18.49 -4.44 -5.86
CA TYR A 70 -17.82 -3.15 -5.88
C TYR A 70 -16.48 -3.30 -6.62
N ASP A 71 -16.26 -2.50 -7.66
CA ASP A 71 -15.05 -2.63 -8.49
C ASP A 71 -13.99 -1.57 -8.16
N LEU A 72 -14.44 -0.36 -7.82
CA LEU A 72 -13.61 0.81 -7.57
C LEU A 72 -13.60 1.14 -6.08
N ILE A 73 -12.68 0.54 -5.35
CA ILE A 73 -12.55 0.74 -3.90
C ILE A 73 -11.48 1.79 -3.66
N ALA A 74 -11.82 2.88 -2.98
CA ALA A 74 -10.88 3.89 -2.54
C ALA A 74 -10.47 3.68 -1.09
N GLY A 75 -9.16 3.60 -0.85
CA GLY A 75 -8.60 3.80 0.49
C GLY A 75 -8.42 5.29 0.75
N ILE A 76 -8.71 5.77 1.96
CA ILE A 76 -8.52 7.17 2.36
C ILE A 76 -7.93 7.25 3.76
N ASP A 77 -6.97 8.15 3.92
CA ASP A 77 -6.32 8.42 5.21
C ASP A 77 -5.90 9.89 5.28
N GLU A 78 -5.58 10.38 6.48
CA GLU A 78 -5.14 11.74 6.71
C GLU A 78 -3.81 11.84 7.47
N VAL A 79 -3.13 12.96 7.27
CA VAL A 79 -1.94 13.38 8.01
C VAL A 79 -2.08 14.84 8.45
N GLY A 80 -1.42 15.20 9.54
CA GLY A 80 -1.42 16.60 10.03
C GLY A 80 -2.36 16.87 11.20
N ARG A 81 -3.07 15.87 11.74
CA ARG A 81 -3.96 16.05 12.91
C ARG A 81 -3.24 16.21 14.25
N GLY A 82 -2.00 15.75 14.35
CA GLY A 82 -1.23 15.77 15.59
C GLY A 82 -0.34 17.01 15.82
N PRO A 83 0.26 17.63 14.80
CA PRO A 83 1.06 18.83 14.94
C PRO A 83 0.27 20.03 15.45
N LEU A 84 0.92 20.89 16.25
CA LEU A 84 0.33 22.13 16.77
C LEU A 84 0.11 23.19 15.68
N ALA A 85 0.83 23.11 14.56
CA ALA A 85 0.72 24.02 13.44
C ALA A 85 0.99 23.29 12.13
N GLY A 86 0.29 23.72 11.07
CA GLY A 86 0.38 23.16 9.74
C GLY A 86 -0.97 22.69 9.20
N PRO A 87 -1.06 22.42 7.90
CA PRO A 87 -2.29 21.96 7.28
C PRO A 87 -2.62 20.51 7.68
N VAL A 88 -3.91 20.16 7.59
CA VAL A 88 -4.32 18.77 7.50
C VAL A 88 -4.41 18.38 6.02
N VAL A 89 -3.87 17.21 5.69
CA VAL A 89 -3.85 16.68 4.33
C VAL A 89 -4.51 15.30 4.33
N ALA A 90 -5.42 15.06 3.41
CA ALA A 90 -6.01 13.75 3.18
C ALA A 90 -5.65 13.27 1.77
N ALA A 91 -5.45 11.96 1.62
CA ALA A 91 -5.25 11.32 0.34
C ALA A 91 -6.26 10.20 0.13
N ALA A 92 -6.87 10.12 -1.05
CA ALA A 92 -7.71 9.04 -1.48
C ALA A 92 -7.10 8.36 -2.70
N VAL A 93 -7.04 7.01 -2.72
CA VAL A 93 -6.41 6.25 -3.80
C VAL A 93 -7.28 5.05 -4.16
N ILE A 94 -7.49 4.82 -5.47
CA ILE A 94 -8.06 3.60 -6.02
C ILE A 94 -6.94 2.84 -6.71
N LEU A 95 -6.63 1.64 -6.24
CA LEU A 95 -5.69 0.73 -6.89
C LEU A 95 -6.44 -0.27 -7.78
N PRO A 96 -5.79 -0.85 -8.81
CA PRO A 96 -6.35 -1.98 -9.55
C PRO A 96 -6.66 -3.16 -8.63
N LYS A 97 -7.64 -3.98 -9.02
CA LYS A 97 -7.92 -5.24 -8.31
C LYS A 97 -6.65 -6.09 -8.21
N GLU A 98 -6.48 -6.75 -7.06
CA GLU A 98 -5.32 -7.61 -6.77
C GLU A 98 -3.97 -6.91 -6.89
N CYS A 99 -3.93 -5.57 -6.88
CA CYS A 99 -2.68 -4.83 -6.92
C CYS A 99 -1.90 -5.00 -5.63
N LYS A 100 -0.73 -5.61 -5.73
CA LYS A 100 0.22 -5.78 -4.62
C LYS A 100 1.39 -4.84 -4.81
N ILE A 101 1.70 -4.06 -3.79
CA ILE A 101 2.85 -3.18 -3.75
C ILE A 101 3.73 -3.60 -2.57
N GLU A 102 4.86 -4.24 -2.89
CA GLU A 102 5.78 -4.73 -1.86
C GLU A 102 6.36 -3.59 -1.02
N GLY A 103 6.41 -3.83 0.28
CA GLY A 103 6.94 -2.87 1.24
C GLY A 103 5.99 -1.78 1.68
N VAL A 104 4.76 -1.72 1.16
CA VAL A 104 3.71 -0.84 1.71
C VAL A 104 3.44 -1.24 3.16
N ASN A 105 3.50 -0.27 4.06
CA ASN A 105 3.26 -0.46 5.49
C ASN A 105 2.84 0.89 6.10
N ASP A 106 2.46 0.88 7.39
CA ASP A 106 2.24 2.10 8.17
C ASP A 106 3.41 3.09 7.95
N SER A 107 3.07 4.31 7.55
CA SER A 107 4.05 5.35 7.20
C SER A 107 5.06 5.64 8.32
N LYS A 108 4.65 5.45 9.59
CA LYS A 108 5.50 5.63 10.77
C LYS A 108 6.60 4.56 10.89
N LYS A 109 6.41 3.40 10.24
CA LYS A 109 7.39 2.29 10.21
C LYS A 109 8.35 2.40 9.03
N LEU A 110 8.13 3.33 8.10
CA LEU A 110 8.90 3.50 6.89
C LEU A 110 9.90 4.66 6.99
N SER A 111 11.10 4.50 6.42
CA SER A 111 12.04 5.60 6.24
C SER A 111 11.49 6.63 5.23
N ALA A 112 11.95 7.87 5.28
CA ALA A 112 11.58 8.92 4.32
C ALA A 112 11.85 8.46 2.87
N LYS A 113 13.06 7.93 2.61
CA LYS A 113 13.41 7.39 1.29
C LYS A 113 12.44 6.31 0.82
N LYS A 114 12.04 5.38 1.71
CA LYS A 114 11.12 4.30 1.33
C LYS A 114 9.71 4.84 1.04
N ARG A 115 9.27 5.87 1.75
CA ARG A 115 7.99 6.54 1.46
C ARG A 115 8.00 7.21 0.09
N GLU A 116 9.09 7.88 -0.28
CA GLU A 116 9.25 8.49 -1.61
C GLU A 116 9.23 7.44 -2.73
N GLU A 117 10.00 6.34 -2.59
CA GLU A 117 9.96 5.23 -3.54
C GLU A 117 8.55 4.65 -3.71
N LEU A 118 7.83 4.45 -2.61
CA LEU A 118 6.47 3.91 -2.65
C LEU A 118 5.47 4.91 -3.23
N TYR A 119 5.67 6.21 -3.01
CA TYR A 119 4.85 7.26 -3.59
C TYR A 119 4.84 7.17 -5.11
N ASP A 120 6.01 7.09 -5.74
CA ASP A 120 6.12 6.98 -7.20
C ASP A 120 5.45 5.70 -7.73
N ILE A 121 5.67 4.57 -7.06
CA ILE A 121 5.04 3.28 -7.42
C ILE A 121 3.51 3.35 -7.29
N ILE A 122 3.00 3.99 -6.24
CA ILE A 122 1.55 4.13 -6.03
C ILE A 122 0.95 5.01 -7.13
N LEU A 123 1.58 6.13 -7.46
CA LEU A 123 1.09 7.02 -8.51
C LEU A 123 1.07 6.35 -9.89
N GLU A 124 2.10 5.55 -10.20
CA GLU A 124 2.17 4.80 -11.46
C GLU A 124 1.07 3.73 -11.56
N LYS A 125 0.75 3.05 -10.45
CA LYS A 125 -0.21 1.94 -10.43
C LYS A 125 -1.65 2.37 -10.18
N ALA A 126 -1.87 3.55 -9.59
CA ALA A 126 -3.21 3.98 -9.21
C ALA A 126 -4.14 4.15 -10.40
N VAL A 127 -5.35 3.62 -10.31
CA VAL A 127 -6.45 3.90 -11.24
C VAL A 127 -6.87 5.36 -11.14
N SER A 128 -6.89 5.88 -9.91
CA SER A 128 -7.21 7.27 -9.60
C SER A 128 -6.70 7.62 -8.21
N TYR A 129 -6.34 8.89 -8.02
CA TYR A 129 -6.01 9.44 -6.71
C TYR A 129 -6.48 10.88 -6.59
N GLY A 130 -6.59 11.35 -5.36
CA GLY A 130 -6.90 12.74 -5.05
C GLY A 130 -6.30 13.15 -3.72
N ILE A 131 -5.95 14.41 -3.58
CA ILE A 131 -5.35 14.99 -2.37
C ILE A 131 -6.14 16.23 -1.99
N GLY A 132 -6.61 16.27 -0.74
CA GLY A 132 -7.25 17.45 -0.16
C GLY A 132 -6.36 18.08 0.90
N ILE A 133 -6.30 19.40 0.93
CA ILE A 133 -5.44 20.17 1.83
C ILE A 133 -6.26 21.29 2.47
N VAL A 134 -6.30 21.30 3.80
CA VAL A 134 -6.96 22.36 4.57
C VAL A 134 -5.92 23.07 5.42
N SER A 135 -5.85 24.40 5.28
CA SER A 135 -4.85 25.23 5.94
C SER A 135 -5.07 25.32 7.46
N ASN A 136 -4.02 25.75 8.17
CA ASN A 136 -4.09 26.01 9.61
C ASN A 136 -5.11 27.12 9.95
N GLU A 137 -5.23 28.18 9.15
CA GLU A 137 -6.22 29.24 9.36
C GLU A 137 -7.66 28.66 9.30
N ARG A 138 -7.91 27.78 8.33
CA ARG A 138 -9.20 27.10 8.21
C ARG A 138 -9.45 26.13 9.36
N ILE A 139 -8.42 25.46 9.87
CA ILE A 139 -8.52 24.62 11.08
C ILE A 139 -8.95 25.42 12.29
N ASP A 140 -8.42 26.64 12.46
CA ASP A 140 -8.78 27.54 13.56
C ASP A 140 -10.25 27.97 13.48
N GLU A 141 -10.79 28.14 12.28
CA GLU A 141 -12.19 28.50 12.09
C GLU A 141 -13.19 27.37 12.39
N ILE A 142 -12.87 26.13 11.94
CA ILE A 142 -13.85 25.03 11.92
C ILE A 142 -13.48 23.83 12.80
N ASN A 143 -12.36 23.87 13.47
CA ASN A 143 -11.65 22.82 14.20
C ASN A 143 -11.06 21.70 13.35
N ILE A 144 -10.12 20.97 13.93
CA ILE A 144 -9.34 19.90 13.23
C ILE A 144 -10.22 18.77 12.70
N LEU A 145 -11.31 18.42 13.38
CA LEU A 145 -12.19 17.33 12.94
C LEU A 145 -12.96 17.73 11.66
N GLN A 146 -13.51 18.92 11.62
CA GLN A 146 -14.23 19.43 10.44
C GLN A 146 -13.26 19.68 9.28
N ALA A 147 -12.07 20.18 9.55
CA ALA A 147 -11.02 20.35 8.56
C ALA A 147 -10.56 19.01 7.96
N THR A 148 -10.44 17.95 8.77
CA THR A 148 -10.16 16.59 8.28
C THR A 148 -11.25 16.12 7.32
N TYR A 149 -12.53 16.30 7.68
CA TYR A 149 -13.63 15.94 6.78
C TYR A 149 -13.67 16.78 5.49
N GLU A 150 -13.29 18.06 5.57
CA GLU A 150 -13.18 18.94 4.40
C GLU A 150 -12.07 18.45 3.47
N ALA A 151 -10.86 18.16 4.00
CA ALA A 151 -9.76 17.60 3.24
C ALA A 151 -10.11 16.24 2.58
N MET A 152 -10.78 15.36 3.32
CA MET A 152 -11.21 14.06 2.78
C MET A 152 -12.25 14.21 1.66
N ARG A 153 -13.23 15.09 1.81
CA ARG A 153 -14.20 15.37 0.73
C ARG A 153 -13.52 15.94 -0.50
N GLU A 154 -12.57 16.83 -0.33
CA GLU A 154 -11.78 17.37 -1.43
C GLU A 154 -11.00 16.28 -2.15
N ALA A 155 -10.27 15.41 -1.42
CA ALA A 155 -9.56 14.27 -1.99
C ALA A 155 -10.48 13.34 -2.80
N LEU A 156 -11.64 12.97 -2.24
CA LEU A 156 -12.60 12.10 -2.91
C LEU A 156 -13.22 12.75 -4.15
N SER A 157 -13.42 14.07 -4.15
CA SER A 157 -14.01 14.82 -5.28
C SER A 157 -13.12 14.76 -6.53
N GLN A 158 -11.81 14.60 -6.37
CA GLN A 158 -10.82 14.56 -7.44
C GLN A 158 -10.73 13.19 -8.14
N LEU A 159 -11.28 12.13 -7.53
CA LEU A 159 -11.24 10.78 -8.11
C LEU A 159 -11.95 10.69 -9.46
N LYS A 160 -11.26 10.17 -10.48
CA LYS A 160 -11.78 9.92 -11.84
C LYS A 160 -11.20 8.60 -12.37
N PRO A 161 -11.96 7.50 -12.41
CA PRO A 161 -13.39 7.37 -12.03
C PRO A 161 -13.63 7.55 -10.53
N LYS A 162 -14.86 7.87 -10.17
CA LYS A 162 -15.29 7.93 -8.75
C LYS A 162 -15.30 6.54 -8.14
N ALA A 163 -15.05 6.44 -6.85
CA ALA A 163 -15.12 5.19 -6.11
C ALA A 163 -16.55 4.63 -6.03
N ASP A 164 -16.67 3.30 -5.98
CA ASP A 164 -17.91 2.57 -5.65
C ASP A 164 -18.02 2.38 -4.14
N TYR A 165 -16.89 2.30 -3.45
CA TYR A 165 -16.78 2.05 -2.03
C TYR A 165 -15.57 2.78 -1.44
N ILE A 166 -15.65 3.15 -0.16
CA ILE A 166 -14.56 3.83 0.56
C ILE A 166 -14.18 3.00 1.78
N LEU A 167 -12.90 2.70 1.91
CA LEU A 167 -12.27 2.18 3.11
C LEU A 167 -11.53 3.32 3.81
N ALA A 168 -11.92 3.58 5.06
CA ALA A 168 -11.30 4.60 5.90
C ALA A 168 -11.00 4.01 7.27
N ASP A 169 -9.98 4.53 7.97
CA ASP A 169 -9.75 4.18 9.37
C ASP A 169 -10.88 4.68 10.27
N ALA A 170 -11.11 4.00 11.39
CA ALA A 170 -12.31 3.95 12.24
C ALA A 170 -12.98 5.28 12.65
N VAL A 171 -12.35 6.42 12.49
CA VAL A 171 -12.83 7.66 13.12
C VAL A 171 -13.73 8.53 12.23
N THR A 172 -13.83 8.28 10.93
CA THR A 172 -14.12 9.38 10.00
C THR A 172 -15.38 9.22 9.17
N VAL A 173 -15.98 8.07 9.19
CA VAL A 173 -16.84 7.58 8.12
C VAL A 173 -18.28 8.14 8.10
N ILE A 174 -18.79 8.59 9.21
CA ILE A 174 -20.25 8.86 9.38
C ILE A 174 -20.72 10.20 8.73
N ARG A 175 -19.79 11.08 8.31
CA ARG A 175 -20.13 12.43 7.81
C ARG A 175 -19.57 12.80 6.43
N LEU A 176 -19.02 11.84 5.71
CA LEU A 176 -18.68 12.07 4.31
C LEU A 176 -19.95 11.87 3.47
N SER A 177 -20.62 12.94 3.09
CA SER A 177 -21.62 12.88 2.02
C SER A 177 -20.89 12.62 0.71
N TRP A 178 -20.81 11.36 0.35
CA TRP A 178 -20.19 10.86 -0.86
C TRP A 178 -21.25 10.22 -1.74
N GLU A 179 -21.24 10.54 -3.02
CA GLU A 179 -22.11 9.93 -4.01
C GLU A 179 -21.34 8.84 -4.76
N PRO A 180 -21.70 7.55 -4.60
CA PRO A 180 -21.04 6.46 -5.30
C PRO A 180 -21.27 6.54 -6.80
N SER A 181 -20.33 5.98 -7.58
CA SER A 181 -20.44 5.87 -9.05
C SER A 181 -21.62 5.00 -9.50
N ARG A 182 -22.06 4.08 -8.65
CA ARG A 182 -23.25 3.23 -8.86
C ARG A 182 -24.30 3.54 -7.81
N LYS A 183 -25.60 3.54 -8.21
CA LYS A 183 -26.76 3.74 -7.32
C LYS A 183 -27.02 2.55 -6.38
N ARG A 184 -26.03 2.00 -5.73
CA ARG A 184 -26.18 1.17 -4.54
C ARG A 184 -25.88 2.07 -3.35
N SER A 185 -26.68 1.99 -2.29
CA SER A 185 -26.48 2.79 -1.07
C SER A 185 -25.00 2.74 -0.68
N GLY A 186 -24.32 3.88 -0.76
CA GLY A 186 -22.90 4.00 -0.44
C GLY A 186 -22.66 3.49 0.98
N GLN A 187 -21.93 2.39 1.10
CA GLN A 187 -21.50 1.88 2.38
C GLN A 187 -20.08 2.34 2.60
N ILE A 188 -19.86 2.90 3.77
CA ILE A 188 -18.54 3.28 4.25
C ILE A 188 -18.22 2.29 5.39
N ALA A 189 -17.14 1.51 5.29
CA ALA A 189 -16.69 0.66 6.37
C ALA A 189 -15.48 1.26 7.08
N ALA A 190 -15.52 1.27 8.40
CA ALA A 190 -14.35 1.52 9.21
C ALA A 190 -13.56 0.21 9.37
N GLN A 191 -12.26 0.27 9.13
CA GLN A 191 -11.35 -0.81 9.53
C GLN A 191 -11.13 -0.68 11.05
N THR A 192 -11.44 -1.72 11.79
CA THR A 192 -11.15 -1.85 13.23
C THR A 192 -9.75 -2.40 13.44
#